data_d7b79da2696a92deddf657293fa531a6
#
_entry.id   d7b79da2696a92deddf657293fa531a6
#
_cell.length_a   1.000
_cell.length_b   1.000
_cell.length_c   1.000
_cell.angle_alpha   90.00
_cell.angle_beta   90.00
_cell.angle_gamma   90.00
#
_symmetry.space_group_name_H-M   'P 1'
#
loop_
_entity.id
_entity.type
_entity.pdbx_description
1 polymer ?
#
loop_
_entity_poly.entity_id
_entity_poly.type
_entity_poly.pdbx_seq_one_letter_code
_entity_poly.pdbx_strand_id
1 'polypeptide(L)'
;MAVKKSIAIIGEGETEWWYFETLRVACHFKFKVAPDFPQHSDIPHMAKLAEDYVKRETDYVVCLVDMDRLLKVPTEMATYQKLKKKSSRNIIWIETNPCTEFWFLLHFLPQLSMKHYDSCEDVLPDLQHFMPDYEKTARYFRKNNLYNYLTEHGDLERAIDYAKELSRLSEETPEDRIAYSQMHRVFELIASMNVNGSEEGDINDSKTENQNRNKEYRRQITNFIADNEISDSKTVSKAIGLKASRTRDYLKQLVDEGILEIEGEYKNRKYKIKKTSKQ
;
A
#
# COMPACT_ATOMS: atom_id res chain seq x y z
N MET A 1 -9.63 -29.44 -10.20
CA MET A 1 -9.12 -28.08 -10.42
C MET A 1 -9.83 -27.15 -9.42
N ALA A 2 -9.10 -26.46 -8.55
CA ALA A 2 -9.70 -25.49 -7.66
C ALA A 2 -10.24 -24.31 -8.51
N VAL A 3 -11.51 -23.98 -8.31
CA VAL A 3 -12.15 -22.84 -9.01
C VAL A 3 -11.52 -21.57 -8.47
N LYS A 4 -10.88 -20.83 -9.36
CA LYS A 4 -10.21 -19.56 -9.00
C LYS A 4 -11.27 -18.52 -8.73
N LYS A 5 -11.36 -18.05 -7.48
CA LYS A 5 -12.32 -17.02 -7.08
C LYS A 5 -11.97 -15.66 -7.70
N SER A 6 -13.00 -14.90 -8.05
CA SER A 6 -12.92 -13.57 -8.66
C SER A 6 -13.26 -12.47 -7.64
N ILE A 7 -12.55 -11.35 -7.71
CA ILE A 7 -12.84 -10.14 -6.91
C ILE A 7 -13.04 -8.95 -7.84
N ALA A 8 -14.02 -8.10 -7.54
CA ALA A 8 -14.11 -6.73 -8.02
C ALA A 8 -13.94 -5.77 -6.85
N ILE A 9 -13.19 -4.68 -7.02
CA ILE A 9 -13.00 -3.63 -6.04
C ILE A 9 -13.56 -2.34 -6.61
N ILE A 10 -14.49 -1.72 -5.89
CA ILE A 10 -15.19 -0.50 -6.28
C ILE A 10 -14.83 0.59 -5.27
N GLY A 11 -14.26 1.70 -5.73
CA GLY A 11 -13.96 2.88 -4.92
C GLY A 11 -14.96 4.01 -5.16
N GLU A 12 -14.97 5.00 -4.27
CA GLU A 12 -15.76 6.23 -4.45
C GLU A 12 -15.15 7.17 -5.48
N GLY A 13 -13.83 7.12 -5.67
CA GLY A 13 -13.12 8.05 -6.52
C GLY A 13 -11.79 7.56 -7.09
N GLU A 14 -11.01 8.55 -7.51
CA GLU A 14 -9.71 8.31 -8.17
C GLU A 14 -8.66 7.73 -7.24
N THR A 15 -8.67 8.12 -5.96
CA THR A 15 -7.67 7.68 -4.97
C THR A 15 -7.68 6.17 -4.81
N GLU A 16 -8.84 5.59 -4.53
CA GLU A 16 -9.04 4.15 -4.36
C GLU A 16 -8.71 3.41 -5.65
N TRP A 17 -9.22 3.92 -6.77
CA TRP A 17 -9.01 3.31 -8.09
C TRP A 17 -7.51 3.19 -8.40
N TRP A 18 -6.76 4.27 -8.28
CA TRP A 18 -5.33 4.28 -8.57
C TRP A 18 -4.52 3.46 -7.57
N TYR A 19 -4.90 3.48 -6.29
CA TYR A 19 -4.23 2.65 -5.29
C TYR A 19 -4.35 1.17 -5.62
N PHE A 20 -5.58 0.70 -5.87
CA PHE A 20 -5.80 -0.72 -6.17
C PHE A 20 -5.30 -1.13 -7.56
N GLU A 21 -5.32 -0.26 -8.53
CA GLU A 21 -4.74 -0.54 -9.84
C GLU A 21 -3.21 -0.69 -9.74
N THR A 22 -2.53 0.19 -9.01
CA THR A 22 -1.07 0.08 -8.80
C THR A 22 -0.70 -1.13 -7.94
N LEU A 23 -1.50 -1.46 -6.91
CA LEU A 23 -1.38 -2.69 -6.13
C LEU A 23 -1.54 -3.93 -7.01
N ARG A 24 -2.59 -3.97 -7.84
CA ARG A 24 -2.87 -5.10 -8.74
C ARG A 24 -1.72 -5.38 -9.68
N VAL A 25 -1.16 -4.33 -10.26
CA VAL A 25 -0.02 -4.43 -11.19
C VAL A 25 1.25 -4.87 -10.46
N ALA A 26 1.56 -4.25 -9.32
CA ALA A 26 2.80 -4.51 -8.57
C ALA A 26 2.85 -5.93 -7.99
N CYS A 27 1.72 -6.44 -7.52
CA CYS A 27 1.61 -7.77 -6.91
C CYS A 27 1.10 -8.85 -7.86
N HIS A 28 0.86 -8.52 -9.14
CA HIS A 28 0.30 -9.43 -10.15
C HIS A 28 -1.04 -10.08 -9.72
N PHE A 29 -1.81 -9.38 -8.90
CA PHE A 29 -3.09 -9.89 -8.43
C PHE A 29 -4.13 -9.96 -9.57
N LYS A 30 -5.00 -10.97 -9.51
CA LYS A 30 -6.04 -11.20 -10.53
C LYS A 30 -7.41 -10.75 -10.03
N PHE A 31 -7.52 -9.51 -9.56
CA PHE A 31 -8.81 -8.89 -9.31
C PHE A 31 -9.09 -7.77 -10.32
N LYS A 32 -10.35 -7.36 -10.40
CA LYS A 32 -10.79 -6.24 -11.23
C LYS A 32 -10.97 -5.00 -10.36
N VAL A 33 -10.41 -3.87 -10.78
CA VAL A 33 -10.75 -2.55 -10.23
C VAL A 33 -11.92 -2.01 -11.05
N ALA A 34 -12.96 -1.54 -10.39
CA ALA A 34 -14.18 -1.07 -11.02
C ALA A 34 -14.58 0.33 -10.50
N PRO A 35 -15.22 1.14 -11.33
CA PRO A 35 -15.45 0.97 -12.78
C PRO A 35 -14.14 0.93 -13.58
N ASP A 36 -14.17 0.64 -14.88
CA ASP A 36 -12.97 0.49 -15.72
C ASP A 36 -12.10 1.75 -15.77
N PHE A 37 -12.66 2.91 -15.45
CA PHE A 37 -11.95 4.19 -15.30
C PHE A 37 -12.35 4.85 -13.97
N PRO A 38 -11.43 5.63 -13.36
CA PRO A 38 -11.76 6.33 -12.12
C PRO A 38 -12.91 7.31 -12.34
N GLN A 39 -13.97 7.13 -11.59
CA GLN A 39 -15.17 7.97 -11.61
C GLN A 39 -15.62 8.20 -10.17
N HIS A 40 -16.18 9.39 -9.91
CA HIS A 40 -16.82 9.62 -8.64
C HIS A 40 -18.13 8.83 -8.57
N SER A 41 -18.31 8.05 -7.51
CA SER A 41 -19.50 7.22 -7.30
C SER A 41 -20.13 7.53 -5.95
N ASP A 42 -21.42 7.83 -5.95
CA ASP A 42 -22.19 7.87 -4.71
C ASP A 42 -22.54 6.46 -4.21
N ILE A 43 -22.94 6.35 -2.96
CA ILE A 43 -23.27 5.06 -2.31
C ILE A 43 -24.36 4.28 -3.07
N PRO A 44 -25.49 4.88 -3.53
CA PRO A 44 -26.47 4.17 -4.34
C PRO A 44 -25.93 3.61 -5.65
N HIS A 45 -25.11 4.38 -6.34
CA HIS A 45 -24.48 3.93 -7.59
C HIS A 45 -23.49 2.78 -7.35
N MET A 46 -22.68 2.92 -6.30
CA MET A 46 -21.72 1.86 -5.88
C MET A 46 -22.46 0.56 -5.54
N ALA A 47 -23.55 0.64 -4.75
CA ALA A 47 -24.35 -0.52 -4.40
C ALA A 47 -24.95 -1.21 -5.63
N LYS A 48 -25.50 -0.43 -6.58
CA LYS A 48 -26.02 -0.95 -7.85
C LYS A 48 -24.94 -1.65 -8.68
N LEU A 49 -23.80 -1.02 -8.82
CA LEU A 49 -22.65 -1.59 -9.55
C LEU A 49 -22.18 -2.89 -8.89
N ALA A 50 -22.12 -2.94 -7.56
CA ALA A 50 -21.75 -4.14 -6.83
C ALA A 50 -22.70 -5.31 -7.08
N GLU A 51 -24.01 -5.05 -7.01
CA GLU A 51 -25.03 -6.06 -7.31
C GLU A 51 -24.95 -6.56 -8.77
N ASP A 52 -24.59 -5.68 -9.71
CA ASP A 52 -24.42 -6.07 -11.11
C ASP A 52 -23.18 -6.96 -11.30
N TYR A 53 -22.11 -6.76 -10.54
CA TYR A 53 -20.95 -7.68 -10.53
C TYR A 53 -21.31 -9.03 -9.93
N VAL A 54 -22.07 -9.07 -8.83
CA VAL A 54 -22.56 -10.32 -8.23
C VAL A 54 -23.44 -11.11 -9.22
N LYS A 55 -24.34 -10.44 -9.95
CA LYS A 55 -25.15 -11.07 -11.00
C LYS A 55 -24.32 -11.66 -12.16
N ARG A 56 -23.12 -11.13 -12.38
CA ARG A 56 -22.13 -11.64 -13.36
C ARG A 56 -21.22 -12.70 -12.78
N GLU A 57 -21.65 -13.34 -11.68
CA GLU A 57 -20.93 -14.44 -11.03
C GLU A 57 -19.56 -14.04 -10.45
N THR A 58 -19.36 -12.76 -10.09
CA THR A 58 -18.20 -12.34 -9.32
C THR A 58 -18.33 -12.85 -7.89
N ASP A 59 -17.35 -13.62 -7.42
CA ASP A 59 -17.41 -14.28 -6.10
C ASP A 59 -17.44 -13.30 -4.95
N TYR A 60 -16.65 -12.22 -5.03
CA TYR A 60 -16.61 -11.15 -4.02
C TYR A 60 -16.55 -9.77 -4.68
N VAL A 61 -17.31 -8.85 -4.13
CA VAL A 61 -17.27 -7.43 -4.51
C VAL A 61 -16.95 -6.61 -3.27
N VAL A 62 -15.86 -5.87 -3.31
CA VAL A 62 -15.44 -4.97 -2.24
C VAL A 62 -15.88 -3.55 -2.61
N CYS A 63 -16.60 -2.89 -1.71
CA CYS A 63 -16.99 -1.49 -1.81
C CYS A 63 -16.23 -0.67 -0.78
N LEU A 64 -15.42 0.27 -1.23
CA LEU A 64 -14.59 1.14 -0.38
C LEU A 64 -15.34 2.44 -0.11
N VAL A 65 -15.49 2.80 1.15
CA VAL A 65 -16.35 3.93 1.58
C VAL A 65 -15.57 4.85 2.51
N ASP A 66 -15.52 6.12 2.14
CA ASP A 66 -15.05 7.20 2.99
C ASP A 66 -16.16 7.64 3.95
N MET A 67 -15.87 7.71 5.24
CA MET A 67 -16.87 7.92 6.28
C MET A 67 -17.09 9.40 6.63
N ASP A 68 -16.18 10.30 6.24
CA ASP A 68 -16.22 11.71 6.65
C ASP A 68 -17.52 12.45 6.28
N ARG A 69 -18.01 12.19 5.06
CA ARG A 69 -19.28 12.75 4.58
C ARG A 69 -20.48 12.05 5.21
N LEU A 70 -20.44 10.72 5.28
CA LEU A 70 -21.56 9.93 5.82
C LEU A 70 -21.83 10.27 7.29
N LEU A 71 -20.79 10.50 8.08
CA LEU A 71 -20.91 10.87 9.49
C LEU A 71 -21.50 12.29 9.68
N LYS A 72 -21.31 13.17 8.69
CA LYS A 72 -21.85 14.54 8.71
C LYS A 72 -23.28 14.65 8.16
N VAL A 73 -23.72 13.69 7.33
CA VAL A 73 -25.02 13.75 6.64
C VAL A 73 -25.89 12.55 7.04
N PRO A 74 -26.76 12.69 8.07
CA PRO A 74 -27.56 11.58 8.61
C PRO A 74 -28.43 10.84 7.57
N THR A 75 -28.91 11.54 6.56
CA THR A 75 -29.73 10.94 5.49
C THR A 75 -28.92 10.04 4.57
N GLU A 76 -27.66 10.39 4.29
CA GLU A 76 -26.73 9.56 3.52
C GLU A 76 -26.30 8.36 4.35
N MET A 77 -26.00 8.55 5.63
CA MET A 77 -25.70 7.46 6.56
C MET A 77 -26.85 6.45 6.65
N ALA A 78 -28.08 6.91 6.80
CA ALA A 78 -29.25 6.02 6.82
C ALA A 78 -29.41 5.24 5.51
N THR A 79 -29.13 5.88 4.37
CA THR A 79 -29.13 5.24 3.05
C THR A 79 -28.04 4.18 2.95
N TYR A 80 -26.83 4.50 3.36
CA TYR A 80 -25.70 3.58 3.42
C TYR A 80 -26.02 2.34 4.27
N GLN A 81 -26.47 2.54 5.51
CA GLN A 81 -26.83 1.44 6.41
C GLN A 81 -27.92 0.53 5.82
N LYS A 82 -28.94 1.12 5.19
CA LYS A 82 -29.99 0.37 4.51
C LYS A 82 -29.46 -0.48 3.35
N LEU A 83 -28.59 0.09 2.51
CA LEU A 83 -28.00 -0.61 1.38
C LEU A 83 -27.04 -1.71 1.85
N LYS A 84 -26.17 -1.41 2.81
CA LYS A 84 -25.26 -2.38 3.43
C LYS A 84 -26.01 -3.59 4.00
N LYS A 85 -27.10 -3.35 4.73
CA LYS A 85 -27.95 -4.41 5.32
C LYS A 85 -28.65 -5.28 4.25
N LYS A 86 -28.98 -4.70 3.10
CA LYS A 86 -29.68 -5.41 2.00
C LYS A 86 -28.75 -6.09 1.01
N SER A 87 -27.47 -5.73 1.03
CA SER A 87 -26.48 -6.27 0.10
C SER A 87 -26.33 -7.77 0.21
N SER A 88 -26.03 -8.40 -0.91
CA SER A 88 -25.62 -9.80 -0.97
C SER A 88 -24.42 -10.06 -0.05
N ARG A 89 -24.31 -11.27 0.50
CA ARG A 89 -23.16 -11.70 1.33
C ARG A 89 -21.81 -11.63 0.60
N ASN A 90 -21.86 -11.59 -0.71
CA ASN A 90 -20.70 -11.46 -1.56
C ASN A 90 -20.20 -10.01 -1.68
N ILE A 91 -20.99 -9.02 -1.21
CA ILE A 91 -20.63 -7.61 -1.21
C ILE A 91 -20.08 -7.26 0.17
N ILE A 92 -18.81 -6.86 0.21
CA ILE A 92 -18.07 -6.53 1.41
C ILE A 92 -17.84 -5.03 1.44
N TRP A 93 -18.43 -4.36 2.41
CA TRP A 93 -18.24 -2.93 2.64
C TRP A 93 -17.03 -2.71 3.53
N ILE A 94 -16.11 -1.88 3.07
CA ILE A 94 -14.86 -1.52 3.74
C ILE A 94 -14.90 -0.03 4.02
N GLU A 95 -14.92 0.32 5.27
CA GLU A 95 -15.01 1.69 5.74
C GLU A 95 -13.65 2.24 6.09
N THR A 96 -13.40 3.50 5.75
CA THR A 96 -12.25 4.27 6.23
C THR A 96 -12.74 5.61 6.78
N ASN A 97 -12.42 5.88 8.03
CA ASN A 97 -12.78 7.12 8.74
C ASN A 97 -11.50 7.94 9.02
N PRO A 98 -11.36 9.14 8.47
CA PRO A 98 -12.35 9.83 7.62
C PRO A 98 -12.35 9.37 6.16
N CYS A 99 -11.19 9.03 5.58
CA CYS A 99 -11.02 8.76 4.15
C CYS A 99 -9.83 7.84 3.87
N THR A 100 -9.71 7.39 2.62
CA THR A 100 -8.66 6.47 2.14
C THR A 100 -7.24 6.98 2.40
N GLU A 101 -7.01 8.29 2.44
CA GLU A 101 -5.70 8.87 2.78
C GLU A 101 -5.25 8.52 4.21
N PHE A 102 -6.17 8.25 5.13
CA PHE A 102 -5.82 7.76 6.45
C PHE A 102 -5.17 6.36 6.40
N TRP A 103 -5.64 5.49 5.50
CA TRP A 103 -4.96 4.22 5.24
C TRP A 103 -3.51 4.42 4.76
N PHE A 104 -3.27 5.40 3.90
CA PHE A 104 -1.89 5.71 3.47
C PHE A 104 -1.02 6.20 4.61
N LEU A 105 -1.57 7.05 5.49
CA LEU A 105 -0.87 7.54 6.66
C LEU A 105 -0.41 6.42 7.60
N LEU A 106 -1.21 5.36 7.77
CA LEU A 106 -0.88 4.23 8.64
C LEU A 106 0.44 3.53 8.26
N HIS A 107 0.87 3.61 7.00
CA HIS A 107 2.14 3.03 6.54
C HIS A 107 3.36 3.71 7.16
N PHE A 108 3.22 4.95 7.60
CA PHE A 108 4.33 5.80 8.05
C PHE A 108 4.37 6.05 9.54
N LEU A 109 3.26 5.87 10.24
CA LEU A 109 3.20 6.16 11.67
C LEU A 109 4.17 5.29 12.46
N PRO A 110 5.06 5.87 13.29
CA PRO A 110 6.02 5.10 14.07
C PRO A 110 5.36 4.32 15.22
N GLN A 111 4.18 4.77 15.65
CA GLN A 111 3.37 4.14 16.70
C GLN A 111 1.89 4.31 16.40
N LEU A 112 1.06 3.43 16.97
CA LEU A 112 -0.39 3.52 16.86
C LEU A 112 -0.87 4.87 17.42
N SER A 113 -1.71 5.57 16.65
CA SER A 113 -2.29 6.85 17.03
C SER A 113 -3.80 6.75 17.03
N MET A 114 -4.41 7.12 18.16
CA MET A 114 -5.89 7.23 18.30
C MET A 114 -6.37 8.65 18.01
N LYS A 115 -5.65 9.38 17.14
CA LYS A 115 -6.03 10.74 16.77
C LYS A 115 -7.37 10.73 16.06
N HIS A 116 -8.20 11.69 16.40
CA HIS A 116 -9.43 12.00 15.70
C HIS A 116 -9.15 12.94 14.53
N TYR A 117 -9.80 12.71 13.39
CA TYR A 117 -9.83 13.60 12.23
C TYR A 117 -11.27 13.81 11.81
N ASP A 118 -11.71 15.07 11.67
CA ASP A 118 -13.08 15.40 11.28
C ASP A 118 -13.33 15.23 9.77
N SER A 119 -12.26 15.29 8.99
CA SER A 119 -12.34 15.26 7.53
C SER A 119 -11.04 14.73 6.90
N CYS A 120 -11.10 14.49 5.59
CA CYS A 120 -9.93 14.14 4.80
C CYS A 120 -8.89 15.28 4.78
N GLU A 121 -9.34 16.53 4.76
CA GLU A 121 -8.48 17.71 4.81
C GLU A 121 -7.61 17.74 6.06
N ASP A 122 -8.09 17.19 7.18
CA ASP A 122 -7.33 17.11 8.43
C ASP A 122 -6.25 16.03 8.42
N VAL A 123 -6.42 14.99 7.59
CA VAL A 123 -5.42 13.92 7.39
C VAL A 123 -4.28 14.38 6.50
N LEU A 124 -4.57 15.22 5.50
CA LEU A 124 -3.60 15.58 4.45
C LEU A 124 -2.30 16.20 4.99
N PRO A 125 -2.30 17.13 5.96
CA PRO A 125 -1.05 17.69 6.49
C PRO A 125 -0.15 16.63 7.13
N ASP A 126 -0.74 15.68 7.88
CA ASP A 126 0.01 14.58 8.49
C ASP A 126 0.56 13.62 7.42
N LEU A 127 -0.22 13.32 6.39
CA LEU A 127 0.23 12.49 5.27
C LEU A 127 1.34 13.18 4.47
N GLN A 128 1.20 14.48 4.17
CA GLN A 128 2.18 15.25 3.41
C GLN A 128 3.51 15.44 4.15
N HIS A 129 3.54 15.25 5.48
CA HIS A 129 4.81 15.17 6.20
C HIS A 129 5.68 13.99 5.68
N PHE A 130 5.08 12.88 5.31
CA PHE A 130 5.76 11.69 4.79
C PHE A 130 5.76 11.62 3.25
N MET A 131 4.76 12.24 2.62
CA MET A 131 4.55 12.29 1.17
C MET A 131 4.42 13.77 0.73
N PRO A 132 5.52 14.58 0.74
CA PRO A 132 5.43 16.02 0.53
C PRO A 132 4.77 16.45 -0.78
N ASP A 133 4.93 15.64 -1.83
CA ASP A 133 4.37 15.91 -3.16
C ASP A 133 2.97 15.29 -3.36
N TYR A 134 2.36 14.73 -2.31
CA TYR A 134 1.05 14.10 -2.44
C TYR A 134 -0.03 15.13 -2.81
N GLU A 135 -0.70 14.86 -3.91
CA GLU A 135 -1.86 15.61 -4.38
C GLU A 135 -2.99 14.64 -4.75
N LYS A 136 -4.22 14.96 -4.34
CA LYS A 136 -5.42 14.20 -4.73
C LYS A 136 -5.86 14.59 -6.15
N THR A 137 -4.97 14.34 -7.14
CA THR A 137 -5.22 14.70 -8.54
C THR A 137 -4.87 13.54 -9.48
N ALA A 138 -5.65 13.41 -10.57
CA ALA A 138 -5.37 12.44 -11.63
C ALA A 138 -3.95 12.60 -12.22
N ARG A 139 -3.42 13.83 -12.25
CA ARG A 139 -2.05 14.10 -12.71
C ARG A 139 -1.02 13.44 -11.78
N TYR A 140 -1.20 13.59 -10.46
CA TYR A 140 -0.32 12.98 -9.47
C TYR A 140 -0.34 11.46 -9.60
N PHE A 141 -1.52 10.85 -9.62
CA PHE A 141 -1.68 9.40 -9.66
C PHE A 141 -1.13 8.75 -10.94
N ARG A 142 -1.27 9.43 -12.11
CA ARG A 142 -0.68 8.94 -13.37
C ARG A 142 0.85 8.96 -13.38
N LYS A 143 1.45 9.90 -12.65
CA LYS A 143 2.91 10.08 -12.60
C LYS A 143 3.55 9.19 -11.55
N ASN A 144 2.84 8.89 -10.48
CA ASN A 144 3.37 8.23 -9.30
C ASN A 144 2.71 6.86 -9.12
N ASN A 145 3.52 5.82 -8.87
CA ASN A 145 3.02 4.53 -8.46
C ASN A 145 2.76 4.57 -6.95
N LEU A 146 1.49 4.82 -6.57
CA LEU A 146 1.10 5.04 -5.19
C LEU A 146 1.42 3.84 -4.29
N TYR A 147 1.09 2.62 -4.74
CA TYR A 147 1.36 1.41 -3.96
C TYR A 147 2.87 1.20 -3.74
N ASN A 148 3.68 1.36 -4.78
CA ASN A 148 5.13 1.22 -4.64
C ASN A 148 5.71 2.26 -3.68
N TYR A 149 5.26 3.51 -3.76
CA TYR A 149 5.72 4.54 -2.82
C TYR A 149 5.43 4.15 -1.37
N LEU A 150 4.19 3.74 -1.08
CA LEU A 150 3.77 3.33 0.26
C LEU A 150 4.57 2.13 0.79
N THR A 151 4.95 1.19 -0.08
CA THR A 151 5.71 -0.01 0.32
C THR A 151 7.22 0.19 0.34
N GLU A 152 7.74 1.15 -0.41
CA GLU A 152 9.18 1.46 -0.45
C GLU A 152 9.59 2.42 0.68
N HIS A 153 8.70 3.33 1.09
CA HIS A 153 8.96 4.36 2.10
C HIS A 153 8.21 4.16 3.41
N GLY A 154 7.17 3.34 3.40
CA GLY A 154 6.36 2.97 4.56
C GLY A 154 6.46 1.47 4.86
N ASP A 155 5.52 0.99 5.68
CA ASP A 155 5.45 -0.40 6.14
C ASP A 155 4.00 -0.92 6.03
N LEU A 156 3.76 -1.81 5.06
CA LEU A 156 2.43 -2.36 4.81
C LEU A 156 1.95 -3.28 5.93
N GLU A 157 2.84 -4.10 6.51
CA GLU A 157 2.46 -5.04 7.57
C GLU A 157 2.00 -4.26 8.79
N ARG A 158 2.76 -3.24 9.19
CA ARG A 158 2.40 -2.33 10.28
C ARG A 158 1.09 -1.58 9.98
N ALA A 159 0.87 -1.13 8.76
CA ALA A 159 -0.39 -0.49 8.38
C ALA A 159 -1.60 -1.44 8.52
N ILE A 160 -1.43 -2.71 8.15
CA ILE A 160 -2.45 -3.75 8.32
C ILE A 160 -2.74 -3.97 9.82
N ASP A 161 -1.70 -4.10 10.66
CA ASP A 161 -1.87 -4.31 12.08
C ASP A 161 -2.54 -3.10 12.77
N TYR A 162 -2.12 -1.88 12.41
CA TYR A 162 -2.74 -0.66 12.92
C TYR A 162 -4.19 -0.51 12.46
N ALA A 163 -4.50 -0.79 11.20
CA ALA A 163 -5.86 -0.76 10.70
C ALA A 163 -6.76 -1.76 11.43
N LYS A 164 -6.27 -2.95 11.70
CA LYS A 164 -6.99 -3.99 12.46
C LYS A 164 -7.28 -3.54 13.89
N GLU A 165 -6.28 -3.02 14.59
CA GLU A 165 -6.43 -2.57 15.96
C GLU A 165 -7.32 -1.34 16.08
N LEU A 166 -7.17 -0.33 15.19
CA LEU A 166 -8.02 0.86 15.19
C LEU A 166 -9.48 0.53 14.83
N SER A 167 -9.70 -0.43 13.92
CA SER A 167 -11.06 -0.88 13.61
C SER A 167 -11.71 -1.54 14.84
N ARG A 168 -10.97 -2.38 15.58
CA ARG A 168 -11.45 -2.99 16.82
C ARG A 168 -11.77 -1.93 17.87
N LEU A 169 -10.86 -1.00 18.11
CA LEU A 169 -11.06 0.08 19.07
C LEU A 169 -12.25 0.97 18.72
N SER A 170 -12.44 1.31 17.44
CA SER A 170 -13.58 2.12 17.00
C SER A 170 -14.93 1.45 17.22
N GLU A 171 -14.99 0.12 17.22
CA GLU A 171 -16.19 -0.64 17.55
C GLU A 171 -16.42 -0.74 19.08
N GLU A 172 -15.34 -0.79 19.86
CA GLU A 172 -15.41 -0.89 21.32
C GLU A 172 -15.68 0.46 22.01
N THR A 173 -15.14 1.56 21.43
CA THR A 173 -15.28 2.93 21.97
C THR A 173 -15.79 3.91 20.90
N PRO A 174 -17.00 3.74 20.39
CA PRO A 174 -17.52 4.59 19.30
C PRO A 174 -17.66 6.08 19.69
N GLU A 175 -17.73 6.39 20.98
CA GLU A 175 -17.76 7.76 21.52
C GLU A 175 -16.45 8.50 21.31
N ASP A 176 -15.31 7.82 21.27
CA ASP A 176 -13.97 8.41 21.10
C ASP A 176 -13.74 8.93 19.66
N ARG A 177 -14.57 8.50 18.70
CA ARG A 177 -14.52 8.90 17.28
C ARG A 177 -13.14 8.81 16.69
N ILE A 178 -12.36 7.79 17.08
CA ILE A 178 -11.01 7.60 16.54
C ILE A 178 -11.05 7.34 15.04
N ALA A 179 -10.01 7.78 14.34
CA ALA A 179 -9.85 7.42 12.93
C ALA A 179 -9.51 5.92 12.80
N TYR A 180 -10.08 5.27 11.80
CA TYR A 180 -9.86 3.84 11.53
C TYR A 180 -9.91 3.52 10.04
N SER A 181 -9.38 2.36 9.67
CA SER A 181 -9.52 1.82 8.32
C SER A 181 -9.75 0.31 8.36
N GLN A 182 -10.75 -0.17 7.63
CA GLN A 182 -11.00 -1.60 7.48
C GLN A 182 -10.21 -2.22 6.29
N MET A 183 -9.23 -1.51 5.75
CA MET A 183 -8.43 -1.99 4.61
C MET A 183 -7.71 -3.32 4.88
N HIS A 184 -7.37 -3.64 6.13
CA HIS A 184 -6.82 -4.95 6.50
C HIS A 184 -7.68 -6.11 5.99
N ARG A 185 -9.03 -5.98 5.99
CA ARG A 185 -9.96 -7.01 5.52
C ARG A 185 -9.85 -7.29 4.01
N VAL A 186 -9.46 -6.30 3.22
CA VAL A 186 -9.20 -6.49 1.77
C VAL A 186 -7.98 -7.38 1.58
N PHE A 187 -6.92 -7.15 2.34
CA PHE A 187 -5.70 -7.97 2.28
C PHE A 187 -5.96 -9.39 2.80
N GLU A 188 -6.72 -9.54 3.88
CA GLU A 188 -7.15 -10.86 4.39
C GLU A 188 -7.98 -11.61 3.33
N LEU A 189 -8.89 -10.94 2.64
CA LEU A 189 -9.69 -11.55 1.57
C LEU A 189 -8.78 -12.01 0.40
N ILE A 190 -7.89 -11.16 -0.08
CA ILE A 190 -6.95 -11.48 -1.16
C ILE A 190 -6.05 -12.66 -0.75
N ALA A 191 -5.54 -12.67 0.48
CA ALA A 191 -4.73 -13.76 1.01
C ALA A 191 -5.51 -15.09 1.03
N SER A 192 -6.76 -15.08 1.52
CA SER A 192 -7.62 -16.27 1.58
C SER A 192 -7.90 -16.91 0.22
N MET A 193 -7.84 -16.13 -0.85
CA MET A 193 -8.09 -16.60 -2.21
C MET A 193 -6.87 -17.23 -2.85
N ASN A 194 -5.68 -16.80 -2.48
CA ASN A 194 -4.43 -17.35 -2.99
C ASN A 194 -4.11 -18.71 -2.38
N VAL A 195 -4.54 -18.97 -1.14
CA VAL A 195 -4.35 -20.25 -0.43
C VAL A 195 -5.14 -21.39 -1.09
N ASN A 196 -6.28 -21.10 -1.76
CA ASN A 196 -7.11 -22.12 -2.39
C ASN A 196 -6.74 -22.44 -3.86
N GLY A 197 -5.66 -21.87 -4.39
CA GLY A 197 -5.31 -21.94 -5.83
C GLY A 197 -3.92 -22.43 -6.19
N SER A 198 -3.07 -22.76 -5.23
CA SER A 198 -1.77 -23.40 -5.46
C SER A 198 -1.35 -24.17 -4.22
N GLU A 199 -0.76 -25.33 -4.40
CA GLU A 199 0.17 -25.92 -3.46
C GLU A 199 1.06 -24.79 -2.90
N GLU A 200 1.14 -24.70 -1.57
CA GLU A 200 2.05 -23.91 -0.76
C GLU A 200 3.02 -22.97 -1.53
N GLY A 201 2.58 -21.75 -1.77
CA GLY A 201 3.41 -20.66 -2.27
C GLY A 201 3.02 -19.40 -1.50
N ASP A 202 3.65 -19.20 -0.39
CA ASP A 202 3.49 -18.13 0.59
C ASP A 202 3.42 -16.74 -0.03
N ILE A 203 2.36 -15.97 0.26
CA ILE A 203 2.37 -14.51 0.07
C ILE A 203 3.39 -13.87 1.00
N ASN A 204 3.65 -14.47 2.15
CA ASN A 204 4.78 -14.14 3.03
C ASN A 204 6.13 -14.47 2.36
N ASP A 205 6.25 -15.57 1.60
CA ASP A 205 7.52 -15.95 0.98
C ASP A 205 7.96 -14.98 -0.10
N SER A 206 7.09 -14.49 -0.97
CA SER A 206 7.55 -13.60 -2.07
C SER A 206 7.94 -12.19 -1.59
N LYS A 207 7.34 -11.68 -0.49
CA LYS A 207 7.77 -10.41 0.14
C LYS A 207 8.95 -10.63 1.06
N THR A 208 8.91 -11.66 1.87
CA THR A 208 10.03 -12.11 2.70
C THR A 208 11.21 -12.53 1.82
N GLU A 209 10.99 -13.21 0.71
CA GLU A 209 12.02 -13.47 -0.30
C GLU A 209 12.53 -12.21 -0.99
N ASN A 210 11.67 -11.24 -1.35
CA ASN A 210 12.13 -9.98 -1.93
C ASN A 210 12.84 -9.09 -0.91
N GLN A 211 12.35 -9.01 0.32
CA GLN A 211 13.03 -8.32 1.41
C GLN A 211 14.32 -9.04 1.80
N ASN A 212 14.32 -10.37 1.92
CA ASN A 212 15.50 -11.18 2.17
C ASN A 212 16.48 -11.10 0.99
N ARG A 213 15.98 -11.08 -0.25
CA ARG A 213 16.79 -10.90 -1.46
C ARG A 213 17.39 -9.49 -1.53
N ASN A 214 16.62 -8.46 -1.15
CA ASN A 214 17.12 -7.10 -1.05
C ASN A 214 18.17 -6.96 0.07
N LYS A 215 17.92 -7.51 1.25
CA LYS A 215 18.91 -7.58 2.34
C LYS A 215 20.15 -8.35 1.91
N GLU A 216 19.98 -9.45 1.20
CA GLU A 216 21.07 -10.27 0.71
C GLU A 216 21.92 -9.54 -0.35
N TYR A 217 21.29 -8.88 -1.33
CA TYR A 217 22.03 -8.06 -2.31
C TYR A 217 22.76 -6.90 -1.64
N ARG A 218 22.16 -6.23 -0.69
CA ARG A 218 22.81 -5.16 0.08
C ARG A 218 24.01 -5.69 0.85
N ARG A 219 23.87 -6.83 1.52
CA ARG A 219 24.95 -7.51 2.23
C ARG A 219 26.10 -7.90 1.27
N GLN A 220 25.77 -8.51 0.13
CA GLN A 220 26.75 -8.89 -0.89
C GLN A 220 27.50 -7.68 -1.44
N ILE A 221 26.80 -6.59 -1.74
CA ILE A 221 27.40 -5.34 -2.20
C ILE A 221 28.35 -4.76 -1.14
N THR A 222 27.89 -4.71 0.12
CA THR A 222 28.69 -4.18 1.23
C THR A 222 29.93 -5.03 1.48
N ASN A 223 29.81 -6.35 1.52
CA ASN A 223 30.93 -7.27 1.68
C ASN A 223 31.90 -7.16 0.51
N PHE A 224 31.39 -7.15 -0.73
CA PHE A 224 32.27 -7.01 -1.91
C PHE A 224 33.08 -5.71 -1.87
N ILE A 225 32.46 -4.58 -1.47
CA ILE A 225 33.17 -3.30 -1.35
C ILE A 225 34.17 -3.33 -0.18
N ALA A 226 33.83 -3.99 0.94
CA ALA A 226 34.73 -4.15 2.07
C ALA A 226 35.96 -4.95 1.69
N ASP A 227 35.81 -6.06 0.94
CA ASP A 227 36.90 -6.94 0.52
C ASP A 227 37.80 -6.30 -0.55
N ASN A 228 37.26 -5.39 -1.36
CA ASN A 228 38.02 -4.72 -2.44
C ASN A 228 38.41 -3.28 -2.10
N GLU A 229 38.20 -2.86 -0.84
CA GLU A 229 38.49 -1.53 -0.28
C GLU A 229 37.74 -0.38 -1.02
N ILE A 230 37.71 -0.40 -2.37
CA ILE A 230 37.06 0.58 -3.21
C ILE A 230 36.65 -0.02 -4.55
N SER A 231 35.40 0.24 -5.01
CA SER A 231 34.88 -0.32 -6.26
C SER A 231 33.93 0.64 -6.97
N ASP A 232 33.93 0.59 -8.31
CA ASP A 232 32.95 1.31 -9.13
C ASP A 232 31.66 0.49 -9.33
N SER A 233 30.57 1.16 -9.71
CA SER A 233 29.26 0.54 -9.88
C SER A 233 29.21 -0.57 -10.94
N LYS A 234 30.07 -0.52 -11.95
CA LYS A 234 30.11 -1.51 -13.04
C LYS A 234 30.79 -2.80 -12.55
N THR A 235 31.85 -2.67 -11.80
CA THR A 235 32.57 -3.79 -11.16
C THR A 235 31.67 -4.49 -10.16
N VAL A 236 30.97 -3.75 -9.29
CA VAL A 236 29.99 -4.28 -8.34
C VAL A 236 28.84 -4.99 -9.08
N SER A 237 28.28 -4.36 -10.12
CA SER A 237 27.20 -4.94 -10.94
C SER A 237 27.59 -6.31 -11.52
N LYS A 238 28.81 -6.42 -12.05
CA LYS A 238 29.32 -7.64 -12.65
C LYS A 238 29.58 -8.72 -11.59
N ALA A 239 30.13 -8.35 -10.45
CA ALA A 239 30.46 -9.28 -9.38
C ALA A 239 29.21 -9.88 -8.71
N ILE A 240 28.17 -9.07 -8.51
CA ILE A 240 26.93 -9.49 -7.85
C ILE A 240 25.91 -10.08 -8.84
N GLY A 241 26.12 -9.95 -10.15
CA GLY A 241 25.20 -10.43 -11.19
C GLY A 241 23.91 -9.60 -11.33
N LEU A 242 23.93 -8.35 -10.88
CA LEU A 242 22.81 -7.44 -10.96
C LEU A 242 22.87 -6.54 -12.20
N LYS A 243 21.68 -6.10 -12.70
CA LYS A 243 21.64 -5.06 -13.74
C LYS A 243 22.23 -3.75 -13.22
N ALA A 244 22.96 -3.03 -14.08
CA ALA A 244 23.67 -1.80 -13.70
C ALA A 244 22.77 -0.70 -13.10
N SER A 245 21.51 -0.60 -13.51
CA SER A 245 20.53 0.33 -12.92
C SER A 245 20.25 -0.03 -11.46
N ARG A 246 19.89 -1.29 -11.19
CA ARG A 246 19.56 -1.77 -9.85
C ARG A 246 20.75 -1.73 -8.90
N THR A 247 21.94 -2.00 -9.41
CA THR A 247 23.18 -1.84 -8.61
C THR A 247 23.38 -0.39 -8.17
N ARG A 248 23.15 0.57 -9.07
CA ARG A 248 23.28 2.00 -8.74
C ARG A 248 22.24 2.44 -7.70
N ASP A 249 21.03 1.88 -7.74
CA ASP A 249 19.98 2.19 -6.76
C ASP A 249 20.37 1.70 -5.36
N TYR A 250 20.90 0.46 -5.24
CA TYR A 250 21.42 -0.04 -3.97
C TYR A 250 22.64 0.75 -3.46
N LEU A 251 23.58 1.10 -4.34
CA LEU A 251 24.74 1.89 -3.96
C LEU A 251 24.35 3.27 -3.46
N LYS A 252 23.35 3.91 -4.11
CA LYS A 252 22.81 5.18 -3.67
C LYS A 252 22.18 5.07 -2.27
N GLN A 253 21.31 4.07 -2.05
CA GLN A 253 20.69 3.83 -0.75
C GLN A 253 21.72 3.62 0.35
N LEU A 254 22.75 2.80 0.11
CA LEU A 254 23.81 2.55 1.07
C LEU A 254 24.66 3.81 1.38
N VAL A 255 24.79 4.71 0.42
CA VAL A 255 25.43 6.03 0.64
C VAL A 255 24.53 6.95 1.46
N ASP A 256 23.24 7.02 1.09
CA ASP A 256 22.24 7.86 1.79
C ASP A 256 22.09 7.43 3.26
N GLU A 257 22.21 6.13 3.54
CA GLU A 257 22.21 5.56 4.90
C GLU A 257 23.57 5.70 5.63
N GLY A 258 24.57 6.25 4.98
CA GLY A 258 25.89 6.46 5.57
C GLY A 258 26.72 5.20 5.79
N ILE A 259 26.39 4.08 5.15
CA ILE A 259 27.15 2.82 5.16
C ILE A 259 28.34 2.91 4.20
N LEU A 260 28.10 3.50 3.02
CA LEU A 260 29.14 3.76 2.03
C LEU A 260 29.41 5.27 1.90
N GLU A 261 30.59 5.59 1.40
CA GLU A 261 30.95 6.94 0.96
C GLU A 261 31.46 6.89 -0.49
N ILE A 262 31.28 8.03 -1.20
CA ILE A 262 31.69 8.17 -2.59
C ILE A 262 33.06 8.82 -2.66
N GLU A 263 33.94 8.28 -3.49
CA GLU A 263 35.20 8.88 -3.88
C GLU A 263 35.19 9.17 -5.37
N GLY A 264 35.59 10.37 -5.78
CA GLY A 264 35.58 10.83 -7.16
C GLY A 264 34.24 11.42 -7.61
N GLU A 265 34.24 12.00 -8.82
CA GLU A 265 33.09 12.72 -9.36
C GLU A 265 32.61 12.10 -10.69
N TYR A 266 31.30 12.26 -10.94
CA TYR A 266 30.62 11.86 -12.19
C TYR A 266 30.92 10.42 -12.64
N LYS A 267 31.59 10.23 -13.76
CA LYS A 267 31.87 8.92 -14.38
C LYS A 267 32.93 8.11 -13.62
N ASN A 268 33.72 8.75 -12.74
CA ASN A 268 34.80 8.16 -11.98
C ASN A 268 34.40 7.86 -10.52
N ARG A 269 33.09 7.86 -10.20
CA ARG A 269 32.61 7.54 -8.87
C ARG A 269 32.96 6.12 -8.47
N LYS A 270 33.58 6.02 -7.31
CA LYS A 270 33.87 4.76 -6.63
C LYS A 270 33.23 4.78 -5.24
N TYR A 271 32.98 3.62 -4.69
CA TYR A 271 32.31 3.43 -3.42
C TYR A 271 33.24 2.69 -2.47
N LYS A 272 33.30 3.12 -1.22
CA LYS A 272 34.07 2.48 -0.14
C LYS A 272 33.25 2.50 1.15
N ILE A 273 33.60 1.60 2.09
CA ILE A 273 32.98 1.57 3.40
C ILE A 273 33.32 2.86 4.16
N LYS A 274 32.30 3.53 4.70
CA LYS A 274 32.50 4.71 5.55
C LYS A 274 33.07 4.27 6.87
N LYS A 275 34.32 4.71 7.18
CA LYS A 275 34.95 4.47 8.48
C LYS A 275 34.23 5.31 9.54
N THR A 276 33.57 4.66 10.49
CA THR A 276 33.02 5.34 11.67
C THR A 276 34.19 5.79 12.53
N SER A 277 34.41 7.10 12.62
CA SER A 277 35.37 7.65 13.57
C SER A 277 34.85 7.32 14.98
N LYS A 278 35.54 6.39 15.66
CA LYS A 278 35.36 6.24 17.11
C LYS A 278 35.85 7.52 17.77
N GLN A 279 34.93 8.32 18.31
CA GLN A 279 35.22 9.23 19.39
C GLN A 279 35.24 8.49 20.70
#